data_a61a95bde2560f83f63d4c64b9ca1ecb
#
_entry.id   a61a95bde2560f83f63d4c64b9ca1ecb
#
_cell.length_a   1.000
_cell.length_b   1.000
_cell.length_c   1.000
_cell.angle_alpha   90.00
_cell.angle_beta   90.00
_cell.angle_gamma   90.00
#
_symmetry.space_group_name_H-M   'P 1'
#
loop_
_entity.id
_entity.type
_entity.pdbx_description
1 polymer ?
#
loop_
_entity_poly.entity_id
_entity_poly.type
_entity_poly.pdbx_seq_one_letter_code
_entity_poly.pdbx_strand_id
1 'polypeptide(L)'
;MFDWFIHQASYLGIVAFLALIGFGLPIPEEVPIILAGLASAAGSLDPWLAFACCVVGALLGDCIMYAIGYHFGHGLAKKHPRFAHLLHAEREATIEDMMRRHGLKVFFVARFMVGLRSPIYLTAGILRISFKRFLLIDSICAALVVGAFFWLSFFFGEPI
;
A
#
# COMPACT_ATOMS: atom_id res chain seq x y z
N MET A 1 1.62 -21.20 25.80
CA MET A 1 1.99 -21.69 24.45
C MET A 1 0.95 -21.36 23.39
N PHE A 2 -0.35 -21.52 23.70
CA PHE A 2 -1.46 -21.15 22.79
C PHE A 2 -1.55 -19.64 22.54
N ASP A 3 -1.36 -18.82 23.58
CA ASP A 3 -1.40 -17.36 23.48
C ASP A 3 -0.30 -16.81 22.58
N TRP A 4 0.89 -17.40 22.62
CA TRP A 4 1.99 -17.03 21.72
C TRP A 4 1.65 -17.28 20.23
N PHE A 5 1.00 -18.43 19.94
CA PHE A 5 0.54 -18.74 18.58
C PHE A 5 -0.54 -17.77 18.09
N ILE A 6 -1.48 -17.39 18.96
CA ILE A 6 -2.55 -16.43 18.63
C ILE A 6 -1.96 -15.05 18.34
N HIS A 7 -1.00 -14.59 19.13
CA HIS A 7 -0.30 -13.34 18.90
C HIS A 7 0.47 -13.33 17.58
N GLN A 8 1.22 -14.37 17.29
CA GLN A 8 1.95 -14.48 16.01
C GLN A 8 0.99 -14.56 14.82
N ALA A 9 -0.11 -15.31 14.92
CA ALA A 9 -1.14 -15.38 13.89
C ALA A 9 -1.81 -14.02 13.63
N SER A 10 -1.97 -13.18 14.67
CA SER A 10 -2.55 -11.84 14.53
C SER A 10 -1.64 -10.90 13.72
N TYR A 11 -0.33 -10.90 13.98
CA TYR A 11 0.63 -10.08 13.23
C TYR A 11 0.76 -10.54 11.77
N LEU A 12 0.86 -11.84 11.53
CA LEU A 12 0.85 -12.39 10.18
C LEU A 12 -0.46 -12.12 9.46
N GLY A 13 -1.57 -12.15 10.18
CA GLY A 13 -2.90 -11.81 9.66
C GLY A 13 -2.97 -10.35 9.21
N ILE A 14 -2.43 -9.42 9.97
CA ILE A 14 -2.37 -7.99 9.61
C ILE A 14 -1.54 -7.81 8.33
N VAL A 15 -0.35 -8.40 8.26
CA VAL A 15 0.52 -8.32 7.08
C VAL A 15 -0.16 -8.91 5.85
N ALA A 16 -0.71 -10.13 5.96
CA ALA A 16 -1.37 -10.80 4.85
C ALA A 16 -2.61 -10.05 4.37
N PHE A 17 -3.43 -9.54 5.29
CA PHE A 17 -4.64 -8.81 4.97
C PHE A 17 -4.34 -7.48 4.28
N LEU A 18 -3.36 -6.71 4.78
CA LEU A 18 -2.92 -5.48 4.13
C LEU A 18 -2.28 -5.73 2.76
N ALA A 19 -1.49 -6.79 2.62
CA ALA A 19 -0.93 -7.17 1.33
C ALA A 19 -2.03 -7.54 0.30
N LEU A 20 -3.08 -8.23 0.73
CA LEU A 20 -4.24 -8.55 -0.10
C LEU A 20 -5.04 -7.30 -0.51
N ILE A 21 -5.21 -6.34 0.40
CA ILE A 21 -5.84 -5.05 0.08
C ILE A 21 -5.00 -4.31 -0.95
N GLY A 22 -3.68 -4.28 -0.78
CA GLY A 22 -2.74 -3.69 -1.73
C GLY A 22 -2.82 -4.33 -3.13
N PHE A 23 -3.17 -5.60 -3.22
CA PHE A 23 -3.39 -6.32 -4.48
C PHE A 23 -4.63 -5.84 -5.27
N GLY A 24 -5.40 -4.88 -4.77
CA GLY A 24 -6.48 -4.23 -5.51
C GLY A 24 -7.88 -4.55 -5.01
N LEU A 25 -8.02 -5.05 -3.79
CA LEU A 25 -9.32 -5.12 -3.15
C LEU A 25 -9.88 -3.70 -2.91
N PRO A 26 -11.17 -3.47 -3.19
CA PRO A 26 -11.81 -2.16 -2.99
C PRO A 26 -12.12 -1.90 -1.50
N ILE A 27 -11.20 -2.22 -0.63
CA ILE A 27 -11.29 -2.01 0.82
C ILE A 27 -10.30 -0.92 1.20
N PRO A 28 -10.71 0.11 1.93
CA PRO A 28 -9.76 1.11 2.46
C PRO A 28 -8.74 0.45 3.39
N GLU A 29 -7.46 0.65 3.12
CA GLU A 29 -6.41 0.09 3.97
C GLU A 29 -6.37 0.71 5.38
N GLU A 30 -6.99 1.87 5.53
CA GLU A 30 -7.11 2.57 6.80
C GLU A 30 -7.86 1.73 7.85
N VAL A 31 -8.85 0.94 7.42
CA VAL A 31 -9.68 0.12 8.33
C VAL A 31 -8.83 -0.87 9.14
N PRO A 32 -8.03 -1.77 8.54
CA PRO A 32 -7.20 -2.68 9.32
C PRO A 32 -6.10 -1.97 10.12
N ILE A 33 -5.60 -0.82 9.64
CA ILE A 33 -4.61 -0.01 10.36
C ILE A 33 -5.22 0.57 11.64
N ILE A 34 -6.41 1.14 11.55
CA ILE A 34 -7.16 1.67 12.70
C ILE A 34 -7.46 0.54 13.70
N LEU A 35 -7.93 -0.61 13.22
CA LEU A 35 -8.20 -1.77 14.07
C LEU A 35 -6.95 -2.26 14.79
N ALA A 36 -5.80 -2.29 14.12
CA ALA A 36 -4.52 -2.65 14.72
C ALA A 36 -4.09 -1.64 15.80
N GLY A 37 -4.30 -0.34 15.56
CA GLY A 37 -4.05 0.72 16.54
C GLY A 37 -4.94 0.59 17.79
N LEU A 38 -6.24 0.38 17.60
CA LEU A 38 -7.21 0.15 18.69
C LEU A 38 -6.88 -1.12 19.49
N ALA A 39 -6.54 -2.23 18.83
CA ALA A 39 -6.13 -3.47 19.49
C ALA A 39 -4.85 -3.29 20.30
N SER A 40 -3.92 -2.47 19.80
CA SER A 40 -2.70 -2.11 20.52
C SER A 40 -3.00 -1.24 21.73
N ALA A 41 -3.93 -0.28 21.63
CA ALA A 41 -4.38 0.54 22.76
C ALA A 41 -5.06 -0.30 23.85
N ALA A 42 -5.82 -1.32 23.45
CA ALA A 42 -6.44 -2.28 24.37
C ALA A 42 -5.43 -3.28 25.00
N GLY A 43 -4.14 -3.16 24.70
CA GLY A 43 -3.09 -4.04 25.24
C GLY A 43 -3.05 -5.45 24.61
N SER A 44 -3.82 -5.70 23.56
CA SER A 44 -3.85 -6.99 22.88
C SER A 44 -2.65 -7.20 21.95
N LEU A 45 -2.02 -6.14 21.46
CA LEU A 45 -0.88 -6.17 20.55
C LEU A 45 0.20 -5.20 21.03
N ASP A 46 1.47 -5.55 20.77
CA ASP A 46 2.57 -4.61 20.96
C ASP A 46 2.47 -3.47 19.91
N PRO A 47 2.41 -2.20 20.32
CA PRO A 47 2.18 -1.09 19.40
C PRO A 47 3.26 -0.96 18.32
N TRP A 48 4.51 -1.13 18.70
CA TRP A 48 5.62 -0.99 17.75
C TRP A 48 5.66 -2.12 16.72
N LEU A 49 5.41 -3.34 17.19
CA LEU A 49 5.38 -4.51 16.32
C LEU A 49 4.16 -4.47 15.39
N ALA A 50 2.99 -4.10 15.90
CA ALA A 50 1.77 -3.94 15.11
C ALA A 50 1.93 -2.84 14.05
N PHE A 51 2.51 -1.70 14.42
CA PHE A 51 2.83 -0.63 13.48
C PHE A 51 3.79 -1.09 12.38
N ALA A 52 4.88 -1.77 12.74
CA ALA A 52 5.82 -2.32 11.77
C ALA A 52 5.14 -3.31 10.81
N CYS A 53 4.27 -4.19 11.32
CA CYS A 53 3.49 -5.12 10.50
C CYS A 53 2.53 -4.39 9.54
N CYS A 54 1.90 -3.30 9.98
CA CYS A 54 1.06 -2.47 9.10
C CYS A 54 1.86 -1.86 7.95
N VAL A 55 3.02 -1.27 8.25
CA VAL A 55 3.90 -0.68 7.22
C VAL A 55 4.39 -1.76 6.24
N VAL A 56 4.89 -2.87 6.75
CA VAL A 56 5.39 -3.99 5.91
C VAL A 56 4.28 -4.57 5.06
N GLY A 57 3.10 -4.80 5.61
CA GLY A 57 1.95 -5.33 4.88
C GLY A 57 1.51 -4.41 3.74
N ALA A 58 1.43 -3.11 4.00
CA ALA A 58 1.10 -2.11 2.99
C ALA A 58 2.14 -2.10 1.86
N LEU A 59 3.43 -2.03 2.21
CA LEU A 59 4.53 -2.03 1.23
C LEU A 59 4.59 -3.31 0.40
N LEU A 60 4.31 -4.47 1.00
CA LEU A 60 4.27 -5.74 0.26
C LEU A 60 3.17 -5.73 -0.81
N GLY A 61 1.98 -5.25 -0.47
CA GLY A 61 0.89 -5.11 -1.42
C GLY A 61 1.26 -4.20 -2.59
N ASP A 62 1.89 -3.07 -2.30
CA ASP A 62 2.33 -2.09 -3.29
C ASP A 62 3.44 -2.64 -4.20
N CYS A 63 4.41 -3.33 -3.61
CA CYS A 63 5.47 -4.01 -4.36
C CYS A 63 4.93 -5.11 -5.28
N ILE A 64 3.92 -5.86 -4.84
CA ILE A 64 3.26 -6.90 -5.66
C ILE A 64 2.60 -6.25 -6.89
N MET A 65 1.85 -5.15 -6.69
CA MET A 65 1.23 -4.43 -7.81
C MET A 65 2.25 -3.85 -8.79
N TYR A 66 3.32 -3.28 -8.26
CA TYR A 66 4.45 -2.82 -9.10
C TYR A 66 5.08 -3.98 -9.88
N ALA A 67 5.35 -5.11 -9.23
CA ALA A 67 5.95 -6.28 -9.86
C ALA A 67 5.06 -6.88 -10.97
N ILE A 68 3.75 -6.93 -10.75
CA ILE A 68 2.78 -7.35 -11.76
C ILE A 68 2.83 -6.41 -12.97
N GLY A 69 2.84 -5.10 -12.74
CA GLY A 69 2.99 -4.11 -13.80
C GLY A 69 4.30 -4.28 -14.57
N TYR A 70 5.38 -4.48 -13.85
CA TYR A 70 6.71 -4.64 -14.44
C TYR A 70 6.84 -5.90 -15.32
N HIS A 71 6.35 -7.04 -14.83
CA HIS A 71 6.50 -8.33 -15.52
C HIS A 71 5.42 -8.59 -16.57
N PHE A 72 4.18 -8.21 -16.28
CA PHE A 72 3.01 -8.57 -17.10
C PHE A 72 2.40 -7.40 -17.86
N GLY A 73 2.80 -6.16 -17.57
CA GLY A 73 2.17 -4.96 -18.11
C GLY A 73 2.12 -4.90 -19.63
N HIS A 74 3.19 -5.25 -20.31
CA HIS A 74 3.24 -5.30 -21.78
C HIS A 74 2.37 -6.41 -22.38
N GLY A 75 2.22 -7.54 -21.69
CA GLY A 75 1.36 -8.65 -22.12
C GLY A 75 -0.12 -8.38 -21.85
N LEU A 76 -0.45 -7.77 -20.72
CA LEU A 76 -1.82 -7.39 -20.36
C LEU A 76 -2.38 -6.29 -21.29
N ALA A 77 -1.54 -5.33 -21.66
CA ALA A 77 -1.89 -4.26 -22.58
C ALA A 77 -2.30 -4.76 -23.96
N LYS A 78 -1.67 -5.84 -24.44
CA LYS A 78 -2.02 -6.46 -25.73
C LYS A 78 -3.34 -7.24 -25.69
N LYS A 79 -3.75 -7.75 -24.51
CA LYS A 79 -4.92 -8.63 -24.37
C LYS A 79 -6.20 -7.91 -23.95
N HIS A 80 -6.13 -6.75 -23.32
CA HIS A 80 -7.29 -6.02 -22.80
C HIS A 80 -7.35 -4.58 -23.32
N PRO A 81 -8.37 -4.23 -24.12
CA PRO A 81 -8.51 -2.87 -24.70
C PRO A 81 -8.63 -1.76 -23.63
N ARG A 82 -9.10 -2.08 -22.42
CA ARG A 82 -9.16 -1.11 -21.31
C ARG A 82 -7.78 -0.73 -20.77
N PHE A 83 -6.81 -1.66 -20.81
CA PHE A 83 -5.43 -1.40 -20.45
C PHE A 83 -4.64 -0.75 -21.59
N ALA A 84 -4.98 -1.08 -22.84
CA ALA A 84 -4.40 -0.42 -24.02
C ALA A 84 -4.69 1.10 -24.01
N HIS A 85 -5.82 1.52 -23.46
CA HIS A 85 -6.17 2.95 -23.33
C HIS A 85 -5.34 3.69 -22.26
N LEU A 86 -4.80 2.97 -21.27
CA LEU A 86 -3.86 3.51 -20.28
C LEU A 86 -2.43 3.58 -20.84
N LEU A 87 -2.13 2.79 -21.85
CA LEU A 87 -0.83 2.67 -22.50
C LEU A 87 -0.71 3.46 -23.81
N HIS A 88 -1.59 4.42 -24.07
CA HIS A 88 -1.35 5.37 -25.16
C HIS A 88 -0.06 6.15 -24.88
N ALA A 89 0.86 6.14 -25.83
CA ALA A 89 2.18 6.73 -25.72
C ALA A 89 2.20 8.18 -25.19
N GLU A 90 1.14 8.95 -25.50
CA GLU A 90 0.98 10.33 -24.98
C GLU A 90 0.66 10.35 -23.46
N ARG A 91 -0.10 9.37 -22.97
CA ARG A 91 -0.40 9.25 -21.53
C ARG A 91 0.78 8.67 -20.76
N GLU A 92 1.50 7.72 -21.35
CA GLU A 92 2.75 7.19 -20.80
C GLU A 92 3.75 8.32 -20.53
N ALA A 93 4.00 9.16 -21.52
CA ALA A 93 4.89 10.31 -21.40
C ALA A 93 4.40 11.31 -20.34
N THR A 94 3.10 11.57 -20.27
CA THR A 94 2.51 12.48 -19.29
C THR A 94 2.63 11.92 -17.86
N ILE A 95 2.32 10.65 -17.66
CA ILE A 95 2.42 9.98 -16.35
C ILE A 95 3.89 9.88 -15.93
N GLU A 96 4.79 9.54 -16.85
CA GLU A 96 6.22 9.51 -16.57
C GLU A 96 6.75 10.90 -16.17
N ASP A 97 6.35 11.95 -16.85
CA ASP A 97 6.74 13.33 -16.53
C ASP A 97 6.14 13.78 -15.19
N MET A 98 4.88 13.45 -14.91
CA MET A 98 4.24 13.70 -13.61
C MET A 98 4.96 12.96 -12.49
N MET A 99 5.32 11.69 -12.70
CA MET A 99 6.06 10.93 -11.71
C MET A 99 7.50 11.41 -11.51
N ARG A 100 8.14 11.92 -12.56
CA ARG A 100 9.48 12.54 -12.46
C ARG A 100 9.44 13.85 -11.69
N ARG A 101 8.45 14.70 -11.96
CA ARG A 101 8.35 16.05 -11.36
C ARG A 101 7.66 16.05 -10.00
N HIS A 102 6.65 15.21 -9.81
CA HIS A 102 5.76 15.25 -8.64
C HIS A 102 5.58 13.87 -8.00
N GLY A 103 6.54 12.95 -8.17
CA GLY A 103 6.40 11.56 -7.74
C GLY A 103 5.88 11.40 -6.31
N LEU A 104 6.44 12.15 -5.37
CA LEU A 104 6.03 12.11 -3.97
C LEU A 104 4.57 12.57 -3.78
N LYS A 105 4.13 13.61 -4.49
CA LYS A 105 2.76 14.12 -4.42
C LYS A 105 1.76 13.16 -5.06
N VAL A 106 2.12 12.55 -6.18
CA VAL A 106 1.25 11.60 -6.90
C VAL A 106 1.02 10.35 -6.05
N PHE A 107 2.07 9.78 -5.47
CA PHE A 107 1.96 8.62 -4.59
C PHE A 107 1.21 8.94 -3.30
N PHE A 108 1.44 10.12 -2.73
CA PHE A 108 0.74 10.57 -1.54
C PHE A 108 -0.76 10.74 -1.80
N VAL A 109 -1.14 11.42 -2.88
CA VAL A 109 -2.55 11.60 -3.27
C VAL A 109 -3.21 10.26 -3.62
N ALA A 110 -2.50 9.40 -4.35
CA ALA A 110 -2.99 8.07 -4.70
C ALA A 110 -3.36 7.23 -3.48
N ARG A 111 -2.62 7.41 -2.38
CA ARG A 111 -2.85 6.67 -1.14
C ARG A 111 -4.16 7.06 -0.45
N PHE A 112 -4.59 8.33 -0.58
CA PHE A 112 -5.88 8.81 -0.06
C PHE A 112 -7.08 8.50 -0.96
N MET A 113 -6.83 8.16 -2.23
CA MET A 113 -7.92 7.86 -3.18
C MET A 113 -8.14 6.34 -3.24
N VAL A 114 -9.17 5.88 -2.54
CA VAL A 114 -9.58 4.47 -2.56
C VAL A 114 -9.80 3.99 -3.99
N GLY A 115 -9.13 2.93 -4.39
CA GLY A 115 -9.26 2.33 -5.72
C GLY A 115 -8.34 2.90 -6.81
N LEU A 116 -7.70 4.06 -6.62
CA LEU A 116 -6.75 4.62 -7.60
C LEU A 116 -5.30 4.21 -7.31
N ARG A 117 -5.00 3.77 -6.11
CA ARG A 117 -3.66 3.35 -5.71
C ARG A 117 -3.14 2.19 -6.56
N SER A 118 -3.91 1.12 -6.67
CA SER A 118 -3.52 -0.07 -7.43
C SER A 118 -3.24 0.21 -8.91
N PRO A 119 -4.09 0.96 -9.65
CA PRO A 119 -3.79 1.36 -11.03
C PRO A 119 -2.53 2.22 -11.16
N ILE A 120 -2.26 3.12 -10.22
CA ILE A 120 -1.08 3.99 -10.25
C ILE A 120 0.20 3.16 -10.05
N TYR A 121 0.21 2.24 -9.10
CA TYR A 121 1.37 1.40 -8.83
C TYR A 121 1.60 0.36 -9.95
N LEU A 122 0.53 -0.18 -10.50
CA LEU A 122 0.58 -1.02 -11.70
C LEU A 122 1.21 -0.25 -12.88
N THR A 123 0.79 1.00 -13.11
CA THR A 123 1.33 1.86 -14.16
C THR A 123 2.79 2.18 -13.91
N ALA A 124 3.20 2.43 -12.67
CA ALA A 124 4.60 2.64 -12.31
C ALA A 124 5.48 1.43 -12.66
N GLY A 125 4.94 0.21 -12.47
CA GLY A 125 5.58 -1.03 -12.90
C GLY A 125 5.67 -1.17 -14.42
N ILE A 126 4.59 -0.89 -15.14
CA ILE A 126 4.53 -0.93 -16.61
C ILE A 126 5.56 0.04 -17.23
N LEU A 127 5.64 1.25 -16.70
CA LEU A 127 6.61 2.29 -17.11
C LEU A 127 8.05 1.99 -16.69
N ARG A 128 8.27 0.88 -15.98
CA ARG A 128 9.58 0.45 -15.48
C ARG A 128 10.33 1.53 -14.72
N ILE A 129 9.61 2.30 -13.90
CA ILE A 129 10.23 3.26 -12.99
C ILE A 129 11.20 2.52 -12.07
N SER A 130 12.35 3.12 -11.77
CA SER A 130 13.34 2.50 -10.90
C SER A 130 12.71 2.02 -9.58
N PHE A 131 12.79 0.72 -9.32
CA PHE A 131 12.23 0.10 -8.11
C PHE A 131 12.74 0.75 -6.82
N LYS A 132 14.01 1.14 -6.79
CA LYS A 132 14.59 1.84 -5.64
C LYS A 132 13.91 3.19 -5.37
N ARG A 133 13.63 3.96 -6.43
CA ARG A 133 12.93 5.25 -6.32
C ARG A 133 11.47 5.03 -5.91
N PHE A 134 10.79 4.07 -6.53
CA PHE A 134 9.43 3.67 -6.17
C PHE A 134 9.34 3.31 -4.69
N LEU A 135 10.17 2.35 -4.24
CA LEU A 135 10.16 1.85 -2.87
C LEU A 135 10.47 2.95 -1.85
N LEU A 136 11.43 3.83 -2.14
CA LEU A 136 11.81 4.92 -1.24
C LEU A 136 10.65 5.92 -1.06
N ILE A 137 10.03 6.35 -2.16
CA ILE A 137 8.91 7.29 -2.12
C ILE A 137 7.72 6.64 -1.41
N ASP A 138 7.40 5.40 -1.78
CA ASP A 138 6.28 4.66 -1.20
C ASP A 138 6.48 4.38 0.29
N SER A 139 7.70 4.02 0.71
CA SER A 139 8.03 3.84 2.13
C SER A 139 7.81 5.11 2.95
N ILE A 140 8.20 6.27 2.42
CA ILE A 140 7.98 7.56 3.10
C ILE A 140 6.47 7.83 3.20
N CYS A 141 5.73 7.69 2.10
CA CYS A 141 4.29 7.89 2.09
C CYS A 141 3.56 6.89 3.01
N ALA A 142 3.96 5.61 2.98
CA ALA A 142 3.41 4.59 3.86
C ALA A 142 3.64 4.91 5.33
N ALA A 143 4.87 5.23 5.70
CA ALA A 143 5.21 5.57 7.09
C ALA A 143 4.41 6.76 7.60
N LEU A 144 4.21 7.79 6.77
CA LEU A 144 3.43 8.98 7.14
C LEU A 144 1.94 8.66 7.31
N VAL A 145 1.33 7.99 6.32
CA VAL A 145 -0.12 7.72 6.32
C VAL A 145 -0.48 6.64 7.34
N VAL A 146 0.22 5.50 7.30
CA VAL A 146 0.02 4.41 8.28
C VAL A 146 0.31 4.91 9.69
N GLY A 147 1.39 5.69 9.86
CA GLY A 147 1.73 6.31 11.13
C GLY A 147 0.62 7.23 11.65
N ALA A 148 0.09 8.12 10.80
CA ALA A 148 -0.98 9.01 11.20
C ALA A 148 -2.22 8.24 11.68
N PHE A 149 -2.74 7.30 10.89
CA PHE A 149 -3.95 6.55 11.25
C PHE A 149 -3.72 5.60 12.44
N PHE A 150 -2.58 4.90 12.48
CA PHE A 150 -2.26 3.98 13.56
C PHE A 150 -2.13 4.71 14.91
N TRP A 151 -1.30 5.74 14.98
CA TRP A 151 -1.06 6.46 16.23
C TRP A 151 -2.27 7.28 16.66
N LEU A 152 -3.04 7.86 15.73
CA LEU A 152 -4.30 8.50 16.06
C LEU A 152 -5.25 7.50 16.71
N SER A 153 -5.47 6.34 16.11
CA SER A 153 -6.35 5.31 16.67
C SER A 153 -5.82 4.73 17.98
N PHE A 154 -4.51 4.61 18.13
CA PHE A 154 -3.89 4.19 19.38
C PHE A 154 -4.16 5.18 20.52
N PHE A 155 -3.93 6.47 20.30
CA PHE A 155 -4.15 7.50 21.33
C PHE A 155 -5.63 7.73 21.66
N PHE A 156 -6.51 7.66 20.68
CA PHE A 156 -7.95 7.78 20.90
C PHE A 156 -8.62 6.48 21.35
N GLY A 157 -7.95 5.35 21.21
CA GLY A 157 -8.44 4.04 21.64
C GLY A 157 -8.14 3.71 23.10
N GLU A 158 -7.32 4.52 23.80
CA GLU A 158 -7.16 4.36 25.23
C GLU A 158 -8.50 4.62 25.92
N PRO A 159 -9.04 3.67 26.69
CA PRO A 159 -10.26 3.90 27.46
C PRO A 159 -9.98 5.00 28.49
N ILE A 160 -10.78 6.07 28.44
CA ILE A 160 -10.83 7.14 29.44
C ILE A 160 -11.26 6.55 30.78
#